data_b5f6fac92bd6b14fcd8389f171c4c9de
#
_entry.id   b5f6fac92bd6b14fcd8389f171c4c9de
#
_cell.length_a   1.000
_cell.length_b   1.000
_cell.length_c   1.000
_cell.angle_alpha   90.00
_cell.angle_beta   90.00
_cell.angle_gamma   90.00
#
_symmetry.space_group_name_H-M   'P 1'
#
loop_
_entity.id
_entity.type
_entity.pdbx_description
1 polymer ?
#
loop_
_entity_poly.entity_id
_entity_poly.type
_entity_poly.pdbx_seq_one_letter_code
_entity_poly.pdbx_strand_id
1 'polypeptide(L)'
;NTSDPYPASTSPEMLAELVDLLRARGLRRIKVGDCSWNGALPTRNVARQAGITGAVAGKAKMVFFDEGSWVTVPLPGTFLKKVTVPEIALNVDRIIFLANLKTHFLADFTFGLKLAVGFMHPLERSLLHQERLREKVVEINLAVPADLTIIDGRTAFVSGGPARGRAEKAGLVLAGTNPLAVDVEAYRQLYNLKKQHQLEESFSADPFQMIQLSHARECGLGGETWPGYTCVDL
;
A
#
# COMPACT_ATOMS: atom_id res chain seq x y z
N ASN A 1 -6.21 5.07 4.60
CA ASN A 1 -5.69 5.68 5.83
C ASN A 1 -6.72 5.66 6.97
N THR A 2 -6.25 5.89 8.18
CA THR A 2 -7.03 6.19 9.38
C THR A 2 -6.64 7.58 9.88
N SER A 3 -7.26 8.07 10.96
CA SER A 3 -6.84 9.31 11.62
C SER A 3 -5.61 9.13 12.53
N ASP A 4 -5.15 7.88 12.72
CA ASP A 4 -3.94 7.61 13.51
C ASP A 4 -2.70 8.14 12.77
N PRO A 5 -1.68 8.63 13.50
CA PRO A 5 -0.47 9.20 12.89
C PRO A 5 0.40 8.12 12.22
N TYR A 6 1.41 8.56 11.48
CA TYR A 6 2.48 7.71 10.97
C TYR A 6 3.14 6.89 12.12
N PRO A 7 3.46 5.61 11.93
CA PRO A 7 3.39 4.81 10.70
C PRO A 7 2.04 4.10 10.46
N ALA A 8 1.01 4.36 11.24
CA ALA A 8 -0.32 3.78 11.02
C ALA A 8 -0.92 4.28 9.70
N SER A 9 -0.84 5.59 9.45
CA SER A 9 -1.24 6.23 8.20
C SER A 9 -0.03 6.81 7.45
N THR A 10 -0.24 7.22 6.20
CA THR A 10 0.78 7.88 5.38
C THR A 10 1.33 9.12 6.07
N SER A 11 2.66 9.30 6.06
CA SER A 11 3.31 10.50 6.57
C SER A 11 2.98 11.70 5.69
N PRO A 12 2.44 12.80 6.26
CA PRO A 12 2.22 14.04 5.52
C PRO A 12 3.51 14.61 4.92
N GLU A 13 4.62 14.53 5.65
CA GLU A 13 5.93 15.01 5.22
C GLU A 13 6.43 14.23 4.01
N MET A 14 6.39 12.88 4.06
CA MET A 14 6.80 12.03 2.95
C MET A 14 5.94 12.29 1.71
N LEU A 15 4.63 12.47 1.90
CA LEU A 15 3.73 12.78 0.79
C LEU A 15 4.03 14.16 0.19
N ALA A 16 4.28 15.19 1.02
CA ALA A 16 4.63 16.53 0.55
C ALA A 16 5.91 16.51 -0.28
N GLU A 17 6.96 15.84 0.21
CA GLU A 17 8.24 15.69 -0.50
C GLU A 17 8.06 14.95 -1.83
N LEU A 18 7.29 13.87 -1.86
CA LEU A 18 7.00 13.16 -3.10
C LEU A 18 6.31 14.07 -4.12
N VAL A 19 5.30 14.82 -3.69
CA VAL A 19 4.58 15.76 -4.57
C VAL A 19 5.51 16.86 -5.08
N ASP A 20 6.39 17.39 -4.22
CA ASP A 20 7.36 18.42 -4.60
C ASP A 20 8.39 17.89 -5.61
N LEU A 21 8.91 16.67 -5.42
CA LEU A 21 9.78 15.99 -6.36
C LEU A 21 9.12 15.78 -7.73
N LEU A 22 7.87 15.33 -7.74
CA LEU A 22 7.11 15.15 -9.00
C LEU A 22 6.91 16.49 -9.72
N ARG A 23 6.60 17.56 -8.98
CA ARG A 23 6.45 18.90 -9.54
C ARG A 23 7.78 19.44 -10.09
N ALA A 24 8.89 19.21 -9.40
CA ALA A 24 10.23 19.58 -9.85
C ALA A 24 10.63 18.85 -11.15
N ARG A 25 10.10 17.66 -11.40
CA ARG A 25 10.24 16.90 -12.66
C ARG A 25 9.24 17.30 -13.73
N GLY A 26 8.47 18.37 -13.52
CA GLY A 26 7.57 18.96 -14.51
C GLY A 26 6.13 18.43 -14.49
N LEU A 27 5.77 17.48 -13.62
CA LEU A 27 4.40 17.00 -13.51
C LEU A 27 3.50 18.09 -12.90
N ARG A 28 2.39 18.40 -13.58
CA ARG A 28 1.46 19.48 -13.16
C ARG A 28 0.09 18.95 -12.74
N ARG A 29 -0.34 17.81 -13.26
CA ARG A 29 -1.66 17.22 -13.01
C ARG A 29 -1.58 16.10 -11.97
N ILE A 30 -1.10 16.42 -10.77
CA ILE A 30 -0.95 15.46 -9.68
C ILE A 30 -2.27 15.36 -8.92
N LYS A 31 -2.73 14.12 -8.69
CA LYS A 31 -3.88 13.79 -7.86
C LYS A 31 -3.41 12.91 -6.71
N VAL A 32 -3.88 13.19 -5.50
CA VAL A 32 -3.65 12.35 -4.32
C VAL A 32 -4.98 11.72 -3.96
N GLY A 33 -5.08 10.42 -4.17
CA GLY A 33 -6.30 9.64 -3.95
C GLY A 33 -6.26 8.86 -2.65
N ASP A 34 -7.39 8.78 -1.96
CA ASP A 34 -7.55 7.95 -0.76
C ASP A 34 -9.01 7.51 -0.58
N CYS A 35 -9.18 6.41 0.17
CA CYS A 35 -10.44 5.99 0.76
C CYS A 35 -10.18 5.47 2.17
N SER A 36 -10.83 6.08 3.16
CA SER A 36 -10.67 5.65 4.55
C SER A 36 -11.05 4.17 4.70
N TRP A 37 -10.37 3.48 5.61
CA TRP A 37 -10.62 2.05 5.84
C TRP A 37 -12.01 1.79 6.41
N ASN A 38 -12.51 2.73 7.19
CA ASN A 38 -13.84 2.65 7.83
C ASN A 38 -14.83 3.50 7.03
N GLY A 39 -15.74 2.85 6.31
CA GLY A 39 -16.76 3.52 5.51
C GLY A 39 -17.74 4.39 6.30
N ALA A 40 -17.74 4.32 7.64
CA ALA A 40 -18.53 5.21 8.49
C ALA A 40 -17.91 6.61 8.66
N LEU A 41 -16.61 6.76 8.35
CA LEU A 41 -15.92 8.05 8.45
C LEU A 41 -15.61 8.57 7.04
N PRO A 42 -16.16 9.76 6.66
CA PRO A 42 -15.85 10.37 5.38
C PRO A 42 -14.34 10.52 5.18
N THR A 43 -13.83 10.06 4.05
CA THR A 43 -12.39 10.10 3.72
C THR A 43 -11.80 11.50 3.82
N ARG A 44 -12.57 12.51 3.43
CA ARG A 44 -12.20 13.92 3.55
C ARG A 44 -11.84 14.32 4.99
N ASN A 45 -12.61 13.86 5.96
CA ASN A 45 -12.37 14.15 7.37
C ASN A 45 -11.11 13.43 7.88
N VAL A 46 -10.96 12.15 7.52
CA VAL A 46 -9.77 11.35 7.86
C VAL A 46 -8.51 11.99 7.27
N ALA A 47 -8.51 12.33 5.99
CA ALA A 47 -7.36 12.94 5.32
C ALA A 47 -6.98 14.30 5.93
N ARG A 48 -7.97 15.09 6.37
CA ARG A 48 -7.72 16.35 7.08
C ARG A 48 -7.10 16.12 8.45
N GLN A 49 -7.65 15.21 9.24
CA GLN A 49 -7.15 14.88 10.59
C GLN A 49 -5.74 14.28 10.54
N ALA A 50 -5.45 13.44 9.54
CA ALA A 50 -4.13 12.86 9.31
C ALA A 50 -3.12 13.86 8.69
N GLY A 51 -3.49 15.13 8.45
CA GLY A 51 -2.60 16.13 7.88
C GLY A 51 -2.38 16.03 6.36
N ILE A 52 -2.93 15.01 5.70
CA ILE A 52 -2.71 14.71 4.27
C ILE A 52 -3.18 15.88 3.39
N THR A 53 -4.38 16.41 3.66
CA THR A 53 -4.93 17.52 2.87
C THR A 53 -4.04 18.77 2.94
N GLY A 54 -3.52 19.09 4.13
CA GLY A 54 -2.62 20.23 4.32
C GLY A 54 -1.27 20.04 3.62
N ALA A 55 -0.72 18.83 3.66
CA ALA A 55 0.57 18.50 3.06
C ALA A 55 0.65 18.76 1.54
N VAL A 56 -0.47 18.62 0.84
CA VAL A 56 -0.54 18.77 -0.62
C VAL A 56 -1.30 20.02 -1.09
N ALA A 57 -1.74 20.89 -0.15
CA ALA A 57 -2.48 22.10 -0.48
C ALA A 57 -1.73 22.99 -1.47
N GLY A 58 -2.41 23.43 -2.53
CA GLY A 58 -1.82 24.23 -3.61
C GLY A 58 -0.83 23.50 -4.53
N LYS A 59 -0.52 22.22 -4.28
CA LYS A 59 0.47 21.43 -5.01
C LYS A 59 -0.16 20.27 -5.80
N ALA A 60 -1.16 19.61 -5.24
CA ALA A 60 -1.88 18.50 -5.86
C ALA A 60 -3.38 18.57 -5.55
N LYS A 61 -4.19 17.91 -6.38
CA LYS A 61 -5.63 17.80 -6.17
C LYS A 61 -5.93 16.57 -5.29
N MET A 62 -6.59 16.80 -4.14
CA MET A 62 -7.15 15.69 -3.35
C MET A 62 -8.35 15.06 -4.07
N VAL A 63 -8.39 13.74 -4.06
CA VAL A 63 -9.50 12.93 -4.60
C VAL A 63 -9.93 11.94 -3.52
N PHE A 64 -11.16 12.07 -3.06
CA PHE A 64 -11.75 11.18 -2.07
C PHE A 64 -12.60 10.17 -2.83
N PHE A 65 -12.23 8.90 -2.78
CA PHE A 65 -12.87 7.87 -3.62
C PHE A 65 -14.33 7.64 -3.24
N ASP A 66 -14.68 7.80 -1.96
CA ASP A 66 -16.07 7.71 -1.46
C ASP A 66 -16.98 8.85 -1.92
N GLU A 67 -16.43 9.89 -2.54
CA GLU A 67 -17.20 11.01 -3.14
C GLU A 67 -17.29 10.92 -4.68
N GLY A 68 -16.67 9.88 -5.27
CA GLY A 68 -16.58 9.72 -6.73
C GLY A 68 -17.36 8.52 -7.26
N SER A 69 -17.24 8.32 -8.57
CA SER A 69 -17.86 7.17 -9.26
C SER A 69 -17.01 5.90 -9.08
N TRP A 70 -17.70 4.76 -9.06
CA TRP A 70 -17.12 3.43 -8.92
C TRP A 70 -17.46 2.57 -10.14
N VAL A 71 -16.51 1.74 -10.56
CA VAL A 71 -16.65 0.82 -11.69
C VAL A 71 -16.24 -0.58 -11.28
N THR A 72 -17.06 -1.57 -11.63
CA THR A 72 -16.73 -2.98 -11.40
C THR A 72 -15.90 -3.51 -12.55
N VAL A 73 -14.69 -3.99 -12.23
CA VAL A 73 -13.72 -4.56 -13.17
C VAL A 73 -13.67 -6.08 -12.98
N PRO A 74 -13.80 -6.88 -14.06
CA PRO A 74 -13.56 -8.32 -13.99
C PRO A 74 -12.07 -8.59 -13.76
N LEU A 75 -11.76 -9.66 -13.00
CA LEU A 75 -10.40 -10.05 -12.68
C LEU A 75 -10.13 -11.49 -13.10
N PRO A 76 -8.92 -11.79 -13.60
CA PRO A 76 -8.45 -13.16 -13.81
C PRO A 76 -7.99 -13.83 -12.49
N GLY A 77 -8.33 -13.27 -11.35
CA GLY A 77 -7.92 -13.76 -10.04
C GLY A 77 -8.50 -15.14 -9.70
N THR A 78 -7.85 -15.85 -8.82
CA THR A 78 -8.33 -17.16 -8.32
C THR A 78 -9.48 -16.97 -7.34
N PHE A 79 -9.36 -16.03 -6.42
CA PHE A 79 -10.28 -15.79 -5.32
C PHE A 79 -11.18 -14.56 -5.52
N LEU A 80 -10.74 -13.56 -6.31
CA LEU A 80 -11.54 -12.42 -6.75
C LEU A 80 -11.81 -12.51 -8.25
N LYS A 81 -13.07 -12.66 -8.63
CA LYS A 81 -13.49 -12.67 -10.05
C LYS A 81 -13.83 -11.28 -10.57
N LYS A 82 -14.02 -10.33 -9.69
CA LYS A 82 -14.26 -8.91 -9.97
C LYS A 82 -13.93 -8.07 -8.75
N VAL A 83 -13.71 -6.79 -8.96
CA VAL A 83 -13.54 -5.78 -7.90
C VAL A 83 -14.13 -4.46 -8.35
N THR A 84 -14.78 -3.74 -7.45
CA THR A 84 -15.29 -2.39 -7.71
C THR A 84 -14.25 -1.36 -7.25
N VAL A 85 -13.72 -0.58 -8.20
CA VAL A 85 -12.64 0.40 -8.00
C VAL A 85 -13.13 1.81 -8.36
N PRO A 86 -12.47 2.88 -7.84
CA PRO A 86 -12.81 4.25 -8.24
C PRO A 86 -12.56 4.43 -9.73
N GLU A 87 -13.53 4.94 -10.47
CA GLU A 87 -13.42 5.19 -11.91
C GLU A 87 -12.18 6.03 -12.25
N ILE A 88 -11.82 6.97 -11.38
CA ILE A 88 -10.64 7.82 -11.57
C ILE A 88 -9.33 7.04 -11.61
N ALA A 89 -9.24 5.89 -10.93
CA ALA A 89 -8.03 5.07 -10.96
C ALA A 89 -7.78 4.44 -12.33
N LEU A 90 -8.84 4.26 -13.13
CA LEU A 90 -8.76 3.74 -14.50
C LEU A 90 -8.50 4.86 -15.53
N ASN A 91 -8.57 6.12 -15.11
CA ASN A 91 -8.49 7.31 -15.96
C ASN A 91 -7.31 8.24 -15.58
N VAL A 92 -6.19 7.65 -15.17
CA VAL A 92 -4.93 8.36 -14.93
C VAL A 92 -3.82 7.74 -15.75
N ASP A 93 -2.80 8.54 -16.09
CA ASP A 93 -1.67 8.08 -16.91
C ASP A 93 -0.75 7.14 -16.12
N ARG A 94 -0.57 7.40 -14.81
CA ARG A 94 0.33 6.67 -13.91
C ARG A 94 -0.21 6.62 -12.49
N ILE A 95 0.06 5.52 -11.82
CA ILE A 95 -0.30 5.31 -10.41
C ILE A 95 0.96 5.07 -9.59
N ILE A 96 1.13 5.86 -8.53
CA ILE A 96 2.19 5.70 -7.55
C ILE A 96 1.55 5.24 -6.24
N PHE A 97 1.99 4.11 -5.70
CA PHE A 97 1.63 3.67 -4.37
C PHE A 97 2.63 4.22 -3.35
N LEU A 98 2.13 4.91 -2.33
CA LEU A 98 2.91 5.35 -1.17
C LEU A 98 2.42 4.59 0.06
N ALA A 99 3.13 3.53 0.41
CA ALA A 99 2.80 2.61 1.49
C ALA A 99 3.72 2.80 2.71
N ASN A 100 3.37 2.19 3.83
CA ASN A 100 4.18 2.16 5.04
C ASN A 100 4.69 0.74 5.30
N LEU A 101 5.85 0.64 5.93
CA LEU A 101 6.44 -0.62 6.41
C LEU A 101 5.80 -1.00 7.75
N LYS A 102 4.88 -1.98 7.77
CA LYS A 102 4.21 -2.34 9.02
C LYS A 102 3.62 -3.75 9.05
N THR A 103 3.60 -4.34 10.24
CA THR A 103 2.84 -5.56 10.54
C THR A 103 1.33 -5.33 10.47
N HIS A 104 0.57 -6.41 10.34
CA HIS A 104 -0.89 -6.42 10.32
C HIS A 104 -1.42 -7.71 10.93
N PHE A 105 -2.26 -7.60 11.96
CA PHE A 105 -2.70 -8.74 12.77
C PHE A 105 -3.51 -9.82 12.01
N LEU A 106 -4.17 -9.48 10.88
CA LEU A 106 -4.90 -10.45 10.04
C LEU A 106 -4.18 -10.84 8.75
N ALA A 107 -3.38 -9.93 8.19
CA ALA A 107 -2.74 -10.10 6.90
C ALA A 107 -1.21 -10.19 7.01
N ASP A 108 -0.67 -10.43 8.17
CA ASP A 108 0.74 -10.49 8.55
C ASP A 108 1.46 -9.15 8.42
N PHE A 109 1.40 -8.51 7.26
CA PHE A 109 2.03 -7.21 6.98
C PHE A 109 1.20 -6.36 6.01
N THR A 110 1.59 -5.09 5.92
CA THR A 110 1.04 -4.11 4.98
C THR A 110 2.19 -3.40 4.29
N PHE A 111 2.28 -3.57 2.96
CA PHE A 111 3.24 -2.90 2.08
C PHE A 111 2.52 -2.41 0.83
N GLY A 112 3.22 -2.33 -0.31
CA GLY A 112 2.67 -1.83 -1.56
C GLY A 112 1.49 -2.65 -2.09
N LEU A 113 1.62 -3.98 -2.16
CA LEU A 113 0.56 -4.84 -2.68
C LEU A 113 -0.74 -4.70 -1.89
N LYS A 114 -0.67 -4.63 -0.56
CA LYS A 114 -1.86 -4.49 0.28
C LYS A 114 -2.46 -3.07 0.22
N LEU A 115 -1.71 -2.06 -0.21
CA LEU A 115 -2.24 -0.69 -0.37
C LEU A 115 -3.38 -0.65 -1.39
N ALA A 116 -3.37 -1.54 -2.41
CA ALA A 116 -4.44 -1.67 -3.39
C ALA A 116 -5.83 -1.85 -2.77
N VAL A 117 -5.94 -2.38 -1.54
CA VAL A 117 -7.21 -2.44 -0.79
C VAL A 117 -7.87 -1.06 -0.63
N GLY A 118 -7.09 0.02 -0.61
CA GLY A 118 -7.60 1.39 -0.58
C GLY A 118 -8.43 1.78 -1.80
N PHE A 119 -8.23 1.09 -2.93
CA PHE A 119 -9.02 1.27 -4.16
C PHE A 119 -10.27 0.40 -4.21
N MET A 120 -10.49 -0.50 -3.27
CA MET A 120 -11.68 -1.35 -3.25
C MET A 120 -12.87 -0.62 -2.62
N HIS A 121 -14.06 -0.79 -3.21
CA HIS A 121 -15.28 -0.19 -2.68
C HIS A 121 -15.50 -0.61 -1.21
N PRO A 122 -15.86 0.32 -0.30
CA PRO A 122 -15.96 0.04 1.13
C PRO A 122 -16.85 -1.15 1.50
N LEU A 123 -17.99 -1.36 0.80
CA LEU A 123 -18.87 -2.51 1.04
C LEU A 123 -18.21 -3.84 0.68
N GLU A 124 -17.47 -3.91 -0.42
CA GLU A 124 -16.72 -5.13 -0.79
C GLU A 124 -15.54 -5.36 0.13
N ARG A 125 -14.88 -4.29 0.58
CA ARG A 125 -13.74 -4.35 1.50
C ARG A 125 -14.09 -5.03 2.82
N SER A 126 -15.30 -4.83 3.33
CA SER A 126 -15.77 -5.50 4.55
C SER A 126 -15.84 -7.03 4.40
N LEU A 127 -16.06 -7.52 3.18
CA LEU A 127 -16.15 -8.96 2.86
C LEU A 127 -14.78 -9.62 2.70
N LEU A 128 -13.71 -8.86 2.51
CA LEU A 128 -12.34 -9.42 2.39
C LEU A 128 -11.92 -10.23 3.63
N HIS A 129 -12.39 -9.82 4.80
CA HIS A 129 -12.00 -10.42 6.07
C HIS A 129 -12.65 -11.78 6.35
N GLN A 130 -13.63 -12.20 5.55
CA GLN A 130 -14.34 -13.45 5.77
C GLN A 130 -13.47 -14.67 5.46
N GLU A 131 -12.71 -14.62 4.35
CA GLU A 131 -11.85 -15.73 3.92
C GLU A 131 -10.78 -15.27 2.94
N ARG A 132 -9.64 -15.97 2.90
CA ARG A 132 -8.58 -15.75 1.90
C ARG A 132 -8.11 -14.29 1.81
N LEU A 133 -8.05 -13.60 2.94
CA LEU A 133 -7.67 -12.19 3.00
C LEU A 133 -6.31 -11.94 2.36
N ARG A 134 -5.32 -12.80 2.65
CA ARG A 134 -3.94 -12.63 2.20
C ARG A 134 -3.79 -12.74 0.69
N GLU A 135 -4.56 -13.63 0.08
CA GLU A 135 -4.60 -13.82 -1.36
C GLU A 135 -5.40 -12.71 -2.06
N LYS A 136 -6.60 -12.41 -1.55
CA LYS A 136 -7.49 -11.41 -2.16
C LYS A 136 -6.88 -10.00 -2.18
N VAL A 137 -6.15 -9.59 -1.13
CA VAL A 137 -5.51 -8.26 -1.12
C VAL A 137 -4.46 -8.11 -2.22
N VAL A 138 -3.85 -9.20 -2.63
CA VAL A 138 -2.90 -9.25 -3.75
C VAL A 138 -3.60 -9.12 -5.09
N GLU A 139 -4.71 -9.86 -5.29
CA GLU A 139 -5.43 -9.90 -6.56
C GLU A 139 -6.04 -8.55 -6.97
N ILE A 140 -6.30 -7.64 -6.03
CA ILE A 140 -6.77 -6.28 -6.33
C ILE A 140 -5.78 -5.53 -7.24
N ASN A 141 -4.48 -5.81 -7.13
CA ASN A 141 -3.45 -5.19 -7.98
C ASN A 141 -3.60 -5.56 -9.47
N LEU A 142 -4.35 -6.60 -9.80
CA LEU A 142 -4.67 -6.95 -11.21
C LEU A 142 -5.63 -5.93 -11.84
N ALA A 143 -6.43 -5.20 -11.04
CA ALA A 143 -7.31 -4.13 -11.52
C ALA A 143 -6.64 -2.75 -11.50
N VAL A 144 -5.79 -2.49 -10.49
CA VAL A 144 -5.16 -1.19 -10.27
C VAL A 144 -3.66 -1.41 -10.04
N PRO A 145 -2.92 -1.71 -11.12
CA PRO A 145 -1.46 -1.89 -11.01
C PRO A 145 -0.77 -0.57 -10.72
N ALA A 146 0.21 -0.60 -9.82
CA ALA A 146 1.08 0.55 -9.58
C ALA A 146 2.22 0.59 -10.60
N ASP A 147 2.50 1.77 -11.18
CA ASP A 147 3.68 2.01 -12.01
C ASP A 147 4.95 2.21 -11.16
N LEU A 148 4.77 2.70 -9.95
CA LEU A 148 5.83 2.89 -8.95
C LEU A 148 5.26 2.60 -7.56
N THR A 149 5.97 1.78 -6.80
CA THR A 149 5.67 1.54 -5.38
C THR A 149 6.78 2.16 -4.54
N ILE A 150 6.38 2.96 -3.55
CA ILE A 150 7.27 3.56 -2.55
C ILE A 150 6.80 3.09 -1.18
N ILE A 151 7.73 2.61 -0.36
CA ILE A 151 7.44 2.17 1.02
C ILE A 151 8.23 3.06 1.98
N ASP A 152 7.51 3.83 2.79
CA ASP A 152 8.07 4.59 3.90
C ASP A 152 8.36 3.64 5.08
N GLY A 153 9.62 3.32 5.24
CA GLY A 153 10.17 2.50 6.32
C GLY A 153 11.05 3.31 7.27
N ARG A 154 10.92 4.63 7.35
CA ARG A 154 11.65 5.41 8.36
C ARG A 154 11.34 4.92 9.77
N THR A 155 10.08 4.59 10.00
CA THR A 155 9.58 3.90 11.20
C THR A 155 8.65 2.78 10.78
N ALA A 156 8.75 1.60 11.40
CA ALA A 156 7.92 0.45 11.10
C ALA A 156 7.17 -0.06 12.32
N PHE A 157 5.95 -0.59 12.14
CA PHE A 157 5.39 -1.46 13.18
C PHE A 157 5.99 -2.86 13.06
N VAL A 158 6.63 -3.32 14.14
CA VAL A 158 7.23 -4.67 14.24
C VAL A 158 6.33 -5.69 14.90
N SER A 159 5.25 -5.24 15.56
CA SER A 159 4.18 -6.08 16.08
C SER A 159 2.87 -5.31 16.14
N GLY A 160 1.72 -6.01 16.21
CA GLY A 160 0.40 -5.40 16.15
C GLY A 160 0.07 -4.90 14.73
N GLY A 161 -0.34 -3.64 14.59
CA GLY A 161 -0.80 -3.05 13.32
C GLY A 161 -2.20 -3.53 12.90
N PRO A 162 -2.83 -2.85 11.94
CA PRO A 162 -2.29 -1.77 11.11
C PRO A 162 -2.38 -0.36 11.74
N ALA A 163 -3.26 -0.15 12.75
CA ALA A 163 -3.52 1.16 13.32
C ALA A 163 -2.70 1.43 14.59
N ARG A 164 -2.43 0.40 15.38
CA ARG A 164 -1.64 0.47 16.61
C ARG A 164 -0.69 -0.71 16.69
N GLY A 165 0.56 -0.45 17.09
CA GLY A 165 1.58 -1.48 17.19
C GLY A 165 2.83 -0.94 17.87
N ARG A 166 3.79 -1.84 18.13
CA ARG A 166 5.12 -1.46 18.56
C ARG A 166 5.87 -0.88 17.36
N ALA A 167 6.27 0.38 17.46
CA ALA A 167 7.01 1.10 16.44
C ALA A 167 8.51 1.05 16.72
N GLU A 168 9.30 0.76 15.69
CA GLU A 168 10.77 0.77 15.74
C GLU A 168 11.33 1.53 14.54
N LYS A 169 12.51 2.15 14.71
CA LYS A 169 13.20 2.86 13.64
C LYS A 169 13.82 1.84 12.67
N ALA A 170 13.35 1.82 11.42
CA ALA A 170 14.00 1.05 10.35
C ALA A 170 14.93 1.94 9.51
N GLY A 171 14.62 3.23 9.36
CA GLY A 171 15.52 4.23 8.78
C GLY A 171 15.73 4.10 7.27
N LEU A 172 14.76 3.56 6.54
CA LEU A 172 14.87 3.31 5.09
C LEU A 172 13.63 3.78 4.32
N VAL A 173 13.80 3.95 3.02
CA VAL A 173 12.72 4.10 2.04
C VAL A 173 13.03 3.15 0.89
N LEU A 174 12.05 2.35 0.49
CA LEU A 174 12.15 1.48 -0.68
C LEU A 174 11.33 2.05 -1.83
N ALA A 175 11.84 1.96 -3.05
CA ALA A 175 11.10 2.35 -4.24
C ALA A 175 11.43 1.43 -5.42
N GLY A 176 10.44 1.13 -6.24
CA GLY A 176 10.65 0.30 -7.44
C GLY A 176 9.40 0.18 -8.29
N THR A 177 9.62 -0.18 -9.55
CA THR A 177 8.54 -0.37 -10.55
C THR A 177 8.03 -1.80 -10.58
N ASN A 178 8.71 -2.75 -9.93
CA ASN A 178 8.25 -4.11 -9.76
C ASN A 178 7.62 -4.27 -8.37
N PRO A 179 6.28 -4.34 -8.25
CA PRO A 179 5.59 -4.32 -6.95
C PRO A 179 5.94 -5.53 -6.08
N LEU A 180 6.14 -6.71 -6.68
CA LEU A 180 6.53 -7.90 -5.92
C LEU A 180 7.96 -7.77 -5.38
N ALA A 181 8.91 -7.27 -6.18
CA ALA A 181 10.28 -7.07 -5.73
C ALA A 181 10.36 -6.10 -4.56
N VAL A 182 9.62 -4.97 -4.64
CA VAL A 182 9.55 -3.98 -3.55
C VAL A 182 8.99 -4.59 -2.28
N ASP A 183 7.91 -5.37 -2.37
CA ASP A 183 7.30 -6.00 -1.20
C ASP A 183 8.17 -7.13 -0.62
N VAL A 184 8.91 -7.88 -1.46
CA VAL A 184 9.90 -8.87 -0.99
C VAL A 184 11.03 -8.21 -0.22
N GLU A 185 11.60 -7.09 -0.72
CA GLU A 185 12.63 -6.36 0.02
C GLU A 185 12.07 -5.73 1.30
N ALA A 186 10.88 -5.15 1.26
CA ALA A 186 10.21 -4.64 2.44
C ALA A 186 10.02 -5.73 3.50
N TYR A 187 9.63 -6.93 3.07
CA TYR A 187 9.50 -8.08 3.97
C TYR A 187 10.82 -8.47 4.62
N ARG A 188 11.91 -8.55 3.83
CA ARG A 188 13.25 -8.85 4.36
C ARG A 188 13.70 -7.83 5.41
N GLN A 189 13.48 -6.54 5.14
CA GLN A 189 13.80 -5.47 6.08
C GLN A 189 12.96 -5.58 7.36
N LEU A 190 11.66 -5.81 7.22
CA LEU A 190 10.78 -6.00 8.38
C LEU A 190 11.14 -7.27 9.17
N TYR A 191 11.44 -8.38 8.50
CA TYR A 191 11.88 -9.63 9.14
C TYR A 191 13.15 -9.41 9.95
N ASN A 192 14.16 -8.77 9.37
CA ASN A 192 15.43 -8.48 10.05
C ASN A 192 15.21 -7.59 11.28
N LEU A 193 14.38 -6.55 11.14
CA LEU A 193 14.04 -5.66 12.24
C LEU A 193 13.28 -6.40 13.36
N LYS A 194 12.33 -7.26 13.01
CA LYS A 194 11.63 -8.12 13.98
C LYS A 194 12.60 -9.06 14.70
N LYS A 195 13.54 -9.66 13.97
CA LYS A 195 14.56 -10.56 14.53
C LYS A 195 15.47 -9.84 15.53
N GLN A 196 15.89 -8.59 15.25
CA GLN A 196 16.65 -7.78 16.19
C GLN A 196 15.91 -7.57 17.52
N HIS A 197 14.58 -7.58 17.49
CA HIS A 197 13.73 -7.39 18.67
C HIS A 197 13.09 -8.70 19.19
N GLN A 198 13.48 -9.88 18.67
CA GLN A 198 12.96 -11.20 19.05
C GLN A 198 11.43 -11.31 18.87
N LEU A 199 10.92 -10.83 17.72
CA LEU A 199 9.49 -10.75 17.39
C LEU A 199 9.14 -11.50 16.07
N GLU A 200 10.05 -12.34 15.56
CA GLU A 200 9.91 -12.99 14.25
C GLU A 200 9.08 -14.27 14.25
N GLU A 201 8.58 -14.78 15.36
CA GLU A 201 7.95 -16.11 15.52
C GLU A 201 6.91 -16.48 14.46
N SER A 202 6.15 -15.51 13.96
CA SER A 202 5.13 -15.72 12.92
C SER A 202 5.61 -15.43 11.49
N PHE A 203 6.89 -15.14 11.31
CA PHE A 203 7.52 -14.75 10.04
C PHE A 203 8.58 -15.76 9.64
N SER A 204 8.64 -16.12 8.35
CA SER A 204 9.66 -17.00 7.79
C SER A 204 10.85 -16.21 7.29
N ALA A 205 12.07 -16.78 7.38
CA ALA A 205 13.25 -16.22 6.72
C ALA A 205 13.13 -16.24 5.18
N ASP A 206 12.35 -17.18 4.63
CA ASP A 206 12.00 -17.20 3.21
C ASP A 206 10.71 -16.37 2.99
N PRO A 207 10.78 -15.24 2.25
CA PRO A 207 9.62 -14.41 1.94
C PRO A 207 8.46 -15.18 1.28
N PHE A 208 8.76 -16.21 0.48
CA PHE A 208 7.75 -16.96 -0.24
C PHE A 208 7.03 -18.04 0.57
N GLN A 209 7.39 -18.21 1.83
CA GLN A 209 6.54 -18.90 2.80
C GLN A 209 5.37 -18.03 3.28
N MET A 210 5.41 -16.73 3.00
CA MET A 210 4.31 -15.81 3.32
C MET A 210 3.30 -15.79 2.17
N ILE A 211 2.03 -16.06 2.49
CA ILE A 211 0.95 -16.24 1.50
C ILE A 211 0.82 -15.03 0.56
N GLN A 212 0.90 -13.81 1.06
CA GLN A 212 0.80 -12.63 0.19
C GLN A 212 1.88 -12.65 -0.91
N LEU A 213 3.13 -12.97 -0.57
CA LEU A 213 4.24 -12.92 -1.53
C LEU A 213 4.25 -14.13 -2.47
N SER A 214 3.93 -15.34 -1.98
CA SER A 214 3.81 -16.52 -2.84
C SER A 214 2.67 -16.34 -3.84
N HIS A 215 1.51 -15.87 -3.38
CA HIS A 215 0.36 -15.65 -4.26
C HIS A 215 0.59 -14.49 -5.25
N ALA A 216 1.31 -13.44 -4.85
CA ALA A 216 1.69 -12.37 -5.77
C ALA A 216 2.58 -12.87 -6.92
N ARG A 217 3.48 -13.80 -6.64
CA ARG A 217 4.29 -14.47 -7.66
C ARG A 217 3.41 -15.33 -8.58
N GLU A 218 2.48 -16.10 -8.03
CA GLU A 218 1.53 -16.92 -8.81
C GLU A 218 0.63 -16.07 -9.72
N CYS A 219 0.25 -14.87 -9.26
CA CYS A 219 -0.51 -13.89 -10.05
C CYS A 219 0.33 -13.17 -11.11
N GLY A 220 1.64 -13.43 -11.21
CA GLY A 220 2.52 -12.80 -12.19
C GLY A 220 2.90 -11.34 -11.87
N LEU A 221 2.68 -10.85 -10.63
CA LEU A 221 2.98 -9.46 -10.26
C LEU A 221 4.48 -9.14 -10.22
N GLY A 222 5.35 -10.14 -10.31
CA GLY A 222 6.79 -9.98 -10.50
C GLY A 222 7.22 -9.73 -11.95
N GLY A 223 6.28 -9.85 -12.91
CA GLY A 223 6.57 -9.77 -14.34
C GLY A 223 7.32 -10.98 -14.89
N GLU A 224 7.59 -10.98 -16.20
CA GLU A 224 8.25 -12.09 -16.91
C GLU A 224 9.70 -12.31 -16.49
N THR A 225 10.36 -11.27 -15.99
CA THR A 225 11.78 -11.31 -15.61
C THR A 225 12.02 -11.72 -14.16
N TRP A 226 10.97 -12.11 -13.42
CA TRP A 226 11.13 -12.57 -12.05
C TRP A 226 12.03 -13.83 -11.96
N PRO A 227 13.02 -13.91 -11.05
CA PRO A 227 13.39 -12.98 -9.97
C PRO A 227 14.51 -11.95 -10.33
N GLY A 228 14.63 -11.59 -11.58
CA GLY A 228 15.72 -10.75 -12.11
C GLY A 228 15.60 -9.26 -11.73
N TYR A 229 15.68 -8.92 -10.45
CA TYR A 229 15.79 -7.52 -10.01
C TYR A 229 17.11 -7.28 -9.25
N THR A 230 17.57 -6.03 -9.26
CA THR A 230 18.73 -5.59 -8.50
C THR A 230 18.31 -4.55 -7.48
N CYS A 231 18.74 -4.73 -6.24
CA CYS A 231 18.61 -3.71 -5.20
C CYS A 231 19.83 -2.77 -5.29
N VAL A 232 19.57 -1.48 -5.32
CA VAL A 232 20.62 -0.44 -5.36
C VAL A 232 20.42 0.47 -4.16
N ASP A 233 21.45 0.59 -3.33
CA ASP A 233 21.50 1.57 -2.24
C ASP A 233 21.94 2.92 -2.79
N LEU A 234 21.23 4.01 -2.39
CA LEU A 234 21.44 5.38 -2.83
C LEU A 234 21.95 6.24 -1.68
#